data_33c9aa73d8f42afb03668c7351bba927
#
_entry.id   33c9aa73d8f42afb03668c7351bba927
#
_cell.length_a   1.000
_cell.length_b   1.000
_cell.length_c   1.000
_cell.angle_alpha   90.00
_cell.angle_beta   90.00
_cell.angle_gamma   90.00
#
_symmetry.space_group_name_H-M   'P 1'
#
loop_
_entity.id
_entity.type
_entity.pdbx_description
1 polymer ?
#
loop_
_entity_poly.entity_id
_entity_poly.type
_entity_poly.pdbx_seq_one_letter_code
_entity_poly.pdbx_strand_id
1 'polypeptide(L)'
;ARELALAILRGAFEYQGQKCSAASRAYVPKSLWTATLKHIKDMMKTVKMGDVRDFSNFINAVIDEKSFDNIAGYIERAKKSKDAEIALGGKCDKSVGYFVEPTIIIAKKPDYESIREEIFGPVITVYVYEDKKFEEMLHVCDETSPYALTGSIFAQDRYAIEKAEQILRHSAGNFYINDKPTGAVVGCQPFGGARASGTNDKAGSMLNLMRWISVRCIKETFVPATDYGYPFLGK
;
A
#
# COMPACT_ATOMS: atom_id res chain seq x y z
N ALA A 1 8.75 -1.83 -16.97
CA ALA A 1 7.28 -1.86 -17.16
C ALA A 1 6.67 -3.20 -16.75
N ARG A 2 7.29 -4.35 -17.09
CA ARG A 2 6.75 -5.68 -16.77
C ARG A 2 6.72 -5.95 -15.26
N GLU A 3 7.79 -5.62 -14.55
CA GLU A 3 7.90 -5.74 -13.09
C GLU A 3 6.85 -4.88 -12.38
N LEU A 4 6.69 -3.64 -12.83
CA LEU A 4 5.65 -2.73 -12.34
C LEU A 4 4.25 -3.31 -12.58
N ALA A 5 3.99 -3.83 -13.78
CA ALA A 5 2.71 -4.46 -14.11
C ALA A 5 2.39 -5.66 -13.20
N LEU A 6 3.38 -6.53 -12.95
CA LEU A 6 3.23 -7.66 -12.03
C LEU A 6 2.98 -7.19 -10.59
N ALA A 7 3.70 -6.17 -10.14
CA ALA A 7 3.52 -5.61 -8.80
C ALA A 7 2.14 -4.97 -8.61
N ILE A 8 1.63 -4.27 -9.62
CA ILE A 8 0.26 -3.73 -9.63
C ILE A 8 -0.75 -4.87 -9.55
N LEU A 9 -0.63 -5.89 -10.42
CA LEU A 9 -1.57 -7.02 -10.46
C LEU A 9 -1.60 -7.75 -9.11
N ARG A 10 -0.44 -8.16 -8.60
CA ARG A 10 -0.36 -8.87 -7.32
C ARG A 10 -0.70 -7.97 -6.15
N GLY A 11 -0.19 -6.74 -6.13
CA GLY A 11 -0.42 -5.79 -5.05
C GLY A 11 -1.88 -5.40 -4.88
N ALA A 12 -2.61 -5.24 -5.99
CA ALA A 12 -4.00 -4.79 -5.98
C ALA A 12 -5.02 -5.94 -5.92
N PHE A 13 -4.72 -7.11 -6.49
CA PHE A 13 -5.74 -8.12 -6.74
C PHE A 13 -5.57 -9.42 -5.95
N GLU A 14 -4.38 -9.73 -5.41
CA GLU A 14 -4.22 -10.86 -4.50
C GLU A 14 -5.24 -10.77 -3.37
N TYR A 15 -5.90 -11.90 -3.07
CA TYR A 15 -6.95 -11.97 -2.06
C TYR A 15 -8.06 -10.93 -2.27
N GLN A 16 -8.41 -10.68 -3.54
CA GLN A 16 -9.44 -9.71 -3.98
C GLN A 16 -9.18 -8.28 -3.47
N GLY A 17 -7.91 -7.90 -3.27
CA GLY A 17 -7.56 -6.59 -2.71
C GLY A 17 -8.01 -6.36 -1.26
N GLN A 18 -8.46 -7.41 -0.56
CA GLN A 18 -8.95 -7.34 0.81
C GLN A 18 -7.81 -7.45 1.82
N LYS A 19 -6.82 -6.58 1.66
CA LYS A 19 -5.69 -6.43 2.57
C LYS A 19 -5.51 -4.95 2.91
N CYS A 20 -5.25 -4.63 4.17
CA CYS A 20 -4.91 -3.28 4.59
C CYS A 20 -3.68 -2.71 3.86
N SER A 21 -2.81 -3.58 3.34
CA SER A 21 -1.61 -3.25 2.57
C SER A 21 -1.77 -3.40 1.06
N ALA A 22 -2.97 -3.73 0.56
CA ALA A 22 -3.20 -3.83 -0.89
C ALA A 22 -2.98 -2.49 -1.59
N ALA A 23 -2.46 -2.54 -2.81
CA ALA A 23 -2.28 -1.36 -3.64
C ALA A 23 -3.66 -0.83 -4.08
N SER A 24 -4.09 0.29 -3.51
CA SER A 24 -5.37 0.95 -3.84
C SER A 24 -5.22 2.00 -4.92
N ARG A 25 -4.02 2.59 -5.05
CA ARG A 25 -3.70 3.64 -6.02
C ARG A 25 -2.29 3.49 -6.57
N ALA A 26 -2.06 3.98 -7.77
CA ALA A 26 -0.74 4.07 -8.38
C ALA A 26 -0.59 5.36 -9.17
N TYR A 27 0.56 6.01 -9.00
CA TYR A 27 0.97 7.17 -9.80
C TYR A 27 2.02 6.68 -10.79
N VAL A 28 1.72 6.73 -12.08
CA VAL A 28 2.56 6.13 -13.12
C VAL A 28 2.97 7.19 -14.14
N PRO A 29 4.27 7.35 -14.44
CA PRO A 29 4.70 8.29 -15.47
C PRO A 29 4.19 7.85 -16.84
N LYS A 30 3.84 8.83 -17.66
CA LYS A 30 3.22 8.62 -18.98
C LYS A 30 4.05 7.74 -19.91
N SER A 31 5.38 7.87 -19.87
CA SER A 31 6.30 7.05 -20.66
C SER A 31 6.22 5.56 -20.33
N LEU A 32 5.83 5.18 -19.11
CA LEU A 32 5.73 3.78 -18.68
C LEU A 32 4.32 3.20 -18.83
N TRP A 33 3.29 4.04 -18.78
CA TRP A 33 1.91 3.57 -18.62
C TRP A 33 1.43 2.63 -19.72
N THR A 34 1.64 2.99 -20.98
CA THR A 34 1.15 2.19 -22.14
C THR A 34 1.71 0.78 -22.13
N ALA A 35 3.02 0.64 -21.88
CA ALA A 35 3.68 -0.67 -21.81
C ALA A 35 3.24 -1.45 -20.56
N THR A 36 3.08 -0.76 -19.43
CA THR A 36 2.63 -1.37 -18.16
C THR A 36 1.21 -1.92 -18.32
N LEU A 37 0.27 -1.14 -18.85
CA LEU A 37 -1.11 -1.58 -19.07
C LEU A 37 -1.19 -2.76 -20.05
N LYS A 38 -0.36 -2.75 -21.12
CA LYS A 38 -0.28 -3.89 -22.04
C LYS A 38 0.13 -5.17 -21.30
N HIS A 39 1.18 -5.11 -20.47
CA HIS A 39 1.63 -6.26 -19.70
C HIS A 39 0.57 -6.74 -18.71
N ILE A 40 -0.15 -5.83 -18.03
CA ILE A 40 -1.26 -6.21 -17.16
C ILE A 40 -2.34 -6.94 -17.95
N LYS A 41 -2.80 -6.37 -19.08
CA LYS A 41 -3.82 -7.00 -19.93
C LYS A 41 -3.41 -8.37 -20.43
N ASP A 42 -2.14 -8.57 -20.77
CA ASP A 42 -1.63 -9.88 -21.21
C ASP A 42 -1.61 -10.90 -20.07
N MET A 43 -1.19 -10.53 -18.87
CA MET A 43 -1.25 -11.40 -17.68
C MET A 43 -2.70 -11.72 -17.28
N MET A 44 -3.59 -10.74 -17.36
CA MET A 44 -5.01 -10.94 -17.00
C MET A 44 -5.75 -11.94 -17.88
N LYS A 45 -5.28 -12.23 -19.10
CA LYS A 45 -5.84 -13.30 -19.95
C LYS A 45 -5.76 -14.68 -19.30
N THR A 46 -4.82 -14.90 -18.38
CA THR A 46 -4.61 -16.16 -17.68
C THR A 46 -5.17 -16.17 -16.26
N VAL A 47 -5.60 -15.02 -15.75
CA VAL A 47 -6.23 -14.90 -14.43
C VAL A 47 -7.63 -15.48 -14.50
N LYS A 48 -7.90 -16.50 -13.66
CA LYS A 48 -9.20 -17.11 -13.49
C LYS A 48 -9.89 -16.56 -12.24
N MET A 49 -11.20 -16.47 -12.31
CA MET A 49 -12.07 -16.09 -11.20
C MET A 49 -13.14 -17.14 -10.98
N GLY A 50 -13.34 -17.57 -9.74
CA GLY A 50 -14.33 -18.62 -9.44
C GLY A 50 -14.26 -19.10 -8.00
N ASP A 51 -14.75 -20.32 -7.77
CA ASP A 51 -14.86 -20.95 -6.46
C ASP A 51 -13.49 -21.08 -5.76
N VAL A 52 -13.44 -20.74 -4.48
CA VAL A 52 -12.23 -20.78 -3.65
C VAL A 52 -11.66 -22.21 -3.48
N ARG A 53 -12.47 -23.26 -3.68
CA ARG A 53 -12.03 -24.65 -3.62
C ARG A 53 -11.22 -25.09 -4.84
N ASP A 54 -11.33 -24.36 -5.95
CA ASP A 54 -10.49 -24.55 -7.12
C ASP A 54 -9.28 -23.63 -7.06
N PHE A 55 -8.12 -24.16 -6.68
CA PHE A 55 -6.87 -23.42 -6.54
C PHE A 55 -6.29 -22.92 -7.86
N SER A 56 -6.88 -23.22 -9.01
CA SER A 56 -6.55 -22.58 -10.28
C SER A 56 -7.13 -21.15 -10.38
N ASN A 57 -8.08 -20.78 -9.54
CA ASN A 57 -8.67 -19.45 -9.49
C ASN A 57 -7.79 -18.51 -8.66
N PHE A 58 -7.26 -17.47 -9.31
CA PHE A 58 -6.51 -16.42 -8.63
C PHE A 58 -7.41 -15.42 -7.90
N ILE A 59 -8.62 -15.22 -8.41
CA ILE A 59 -9.64 -14.32 -7.86
C ILE A 59 -10.86 -15.15 -7.41
N ASN A 60 -11.35 -14.82 -6.22
CA ASN A 60 -12.56 -15.43 -5.65
C ASN A 60 -13.60 -14.35 -5.32
N ALA A 61 -14.69 -14.72 -4.64
CA ALA A 61 -15.69 -13.79 -4.16
C ALA A 61 -15.12 -12.86 -3.07
N VAL A 62 -15.62 -11.63 -3.00
CA VAL A 62 -15.38 -10.73 -1.85
C VAL A 62 -16.19 -11.21 -0.64
N ILE A 63 -15.85 -10.67 0.55
CA ILE A 63 -16.25 -11.27 1.83
C ILE A 63 -17.77 -11.33 2.05
N ASP A 64 -18.51 -10.30 1.66
CA ASP A 64 -19.96 -10.22 1.89
C ASP A 64 -20.67 -9.29 0.87
N GLU A 65 -22.00 -9.24 0.96
CA GLU A 65 -22.85 -8.40 0.11
C GLU A 65 -22.56 -6.92 0.28
N LYS A 66 -22.34 -6.47 1.52
CA LYS A 66 -22.05 -5.06 1.81
C LYS A 66 -20.75 -4.61 1.13
N SER A 67 -19.73 -5.45 1.21
CA SER A 67 -18.46 -5.22 0.51
C SER A 67 -18.65 -5.18 -1.00
N PHE A 68 -19.37 -6.16 -1.55
CA PHE A 68 -19.71 -6.22 -2.97
C PHE A 68 -20.42 -4.96 -3.44
N ASP A 69 -21.50 -4.55 -2.76
CA ASP A 69 -22.31 -3.40 -3.16
C ASP A 69 -21.52 -2.08 -3.05
N ASN A 70 -20.67 -1.95 -2.03
CA ASN A 70 -19.75 -0.81 -1.91
C ASN A 70 -18.76 -0.73 -3.08
N ILE A 71 -18.09 -1.84 -3.39
CA ILE A 71 -17.11 -1.91 -4.49
C ILE A 71 -17.78 -1.64 -5.84
N ALA A 72 -18.91 -2.30 -6.09
CA ALA A 72 -19.71 -2.09 -7.30
C ALA A 72 -20.14 -0.63 -7.45
N GLY A 73 -20.51 0.03 -6.35
CA GLY A 73 -20.85 1.45 -6.32
C GLY A 73 -19.72 2.35 -6.82
N TYR A 74 -18.46 2.12 -6.39
CA TYR A 74 -17.30 2.86 -6.90
C TYR A 74 -17.06 2.62 -8.39
N ILE A 75 -17.17 1.37 -8.84
CA ILE A 75 -17.01 1.03 -10.26
C ILE A 75 -18.09 1.72 -11.11
N GLU A 76 -19.35 1.70 -10.69
CA GLU A 76 -20.44 2.32 -11.42
C GLU A 76 -20.34 3.87 -11.44
N ARG A 77 -19.86 4.49 -10.36
CA ARG A 77 -19.57 5.93 -10.37
C ARG A 77 -18.43 6.26 -11.33
N ALA A 78 -17.38 5.44 -11.34
CA ALA A 78 -16.27 5.63 -12.26
C ALA A 78 -16.70 5.50 -13.73
N LYS A 79 -17.55 4.52 -14.08
CA LYS A 79 -18.13 4.38 -15.43
C LYS A 79 -18.91 5.60 -15.90
N LYS A 80 -19.60 6.29 -14.98
CA LYS A 80 -20.43 7.46 -15.27
C LYS A 80 -19.67 8.79 -15.20
N SER A 81 -18.46 8.77 -14.65
CA SER A 81 -17.66 9.96 -14.40
C SER A 81 -17.00 10.49 -15.68
N LYS A 82 -16.93 11.82 -15.80
CA LYS A 82 -16.11 12.50 -16.82
C LYS A 82 -14.62 12.50 -16.45
N ASP A 83 -14.33 12.32 -15.17
CA ASP A 83 -12.97 12.39 -14.59
C ASP A 83 -12.32 11.02 -14.39
N ALA A 84 -12.96 9.95 -14.85
CA ALA A 84 -12.43 8.59 -14.77
C ALA A 84 -12.82 7.75 -15.99
N GLU A 85 -12.07 6.65 -16.21
CA GLU A 85 -12.42 5.63 -17.19
C GLU A 85 -12.01 4.24 -16.67
N ILE A 86 -12.72 3.19 -17.10
CA ILE A 86 -12.37 1.80 -16.80
C ILE A 86 -11.41 1.29 -17.86
N ALA A 87 -10.15 1.05 -17.50
CA ALA A 87 -9.13 0.52 -18.40
C ALA A 87 -9.13 -1.01 -18.50
N LEU A 88 -9.62 -1.67 -17.44
CA LEU A 88 -9.71 -3.13 -17.32
C LEU A 88 -10.82 -3.50 -16.35
N GLY A 89 -11.53 -4.61 -16.61
CA GLY A 89 -12.53 -5.17 -15.72
C GLY A 89 -13.83 -4.38 -15.67
N GLY A 90 -14.36 -4.21 -14.48
CA GLY A 90 -15.56 -3.41 -14.22
C GLY A 90 -16.86 -4.19 -14.18
N LYS A 91 -16.85 -5.52 -14.28
CA LYS A 91 -18.05 -6.34 -14.12
C LYS A 91 -18.17 -6.81 -12.67
N CYS A 92 -19.39 -6.82 -12.18
CA CYS A 92 -19.76 -7.31 -10.86
C CYS A 92 -20.96 -8.26 -11.02
N ASP A 93 -20.88 -9.44 -10.40
CA ASP A 93 -21.95 -10.45 -10.47
C ASP A 93 -22.15 -11.09 -9.09
N LYS A 94 -23.36 -10.99 -8.55
CA LYS A 94 -23.73 -11.62 -7.28
C LYS A 94 -24.78 -12.73 -7.43
N SER A 95 -25.01 -13.23 -8.63
CA SER A 95 -26.02 -14.26 -8.90
C SER A 95 -25.67 -15.62 -8.27
N VAL A 96 -24.38 -15.93 -8.18
CA VAL A 96 -23.87 -17.19 -7.58
C VAL A 96 -22.87 -16.96 -6.46
N GLY A 97 -22.44 -15.70 -6.24
CA GLY A 97 -21.46 -15.29 -5.23
C GLY A 97 -21.06 -13.84 -5.47
N TYR A 98 -20.41 -13.24 -4.50
CA TYR A 98 -20.05 -11.81 -4.55
C TYR A 98 -18.79 -11.59 -5.40
N PHE A 99 -18.90 -11.83 -6.72
CA PHE A 99 -17.77 -11.76 -7.64
C PHE A 99 -17.61 -10.35 -8.22
N VAL A 100 -16.42 -9.78 -8.03
CA VAL A 100 -16.00 -8.50 -8.62
C VAL A 100 -14.77 -8.76 -9.49
N GLU A 101 -14.88 -8.41 -10.76
CA GLU A 101 -13.77 -8.54 -11.71
C GLU A 101 -12.64 -7.57 -11.32
N PRO A 102 -11.35 -8.03 -11.33
CA PRO A 102 -10.21 -7.14 -11.13
C PRO A 102 -10.30 -5.90 -12.02
N THR A 103 -10.33 -4.73 -11.41
CA THR A 103 -10.70 -3.49 -12.08
C THR A 103 -9.60 -2.45 -11.96
N ILE A 104 -9.22 -1.86 -13.09
CA ILE A 104 -8.33 -0.69 -13.15
C ILE A 104 -9.12 0.52 -13.60
N ILE A 105 -9.17 1.52 -12.74
CA ILE A 105 -9.73 2.85 -13.01
C ILE A 105 -8.57 3.77 -13.37
N ILE A 106 -8.65 4.52 -14.47
CA ILE A 106 -7.75 5.63 -14.76
C ILE A 106 -8.44 6.91 -14.35
N ALA A 107 -7.86 7.63 -13.41
CA ALA A 107 -8.33 8.93 -12.99
C ALA A 107 -7.66 10.05 -13.81
N LYS A 108 -8.41 11.05 -14.21
CA LYS A 108 -7.90 12.25 -14.90
C LYS A 108 -7.43 13.33 -13.94
N LYS A 109 -7.74 13.17 -12.64
CA LYS A 109 -7.33 14.07 -11.55
C LYS A 109 -6.69 13.27 -10.42
N PRO A 110 -5.64 13.78 -9.79
CA PRO A 110 -4.92 13.07 -8.73
C PRO A 110 -5.72 12.95 -7.42
N ASP A 111 -6.77 13.72 -7.26
CA ASP A 111 -7.67 13.76 -6.11
C ASP A 111 -9.03 13.08 -6.33
N TYR A 112 -9.14 12.25 -7.37
CA TYR A 112 -10.37 11.49 -7.66
C TYR A 112 -10.77 10.60 -6.46
N GLU A 113 -12.09 10.44 -6.22
CA GLU A 113 -12.62 9.76 -5.01
C GLU A 113 -11.94 8.41 -4.73
N SER A 114 -11.81 7.54 -5.74
CA SER A 114 -11.23 6.21 -5.59
C SER A 114 -9.70 6.19 -5.44
N ILE A 115 -9.02 7.34 -5.58
CA ILE A 115 -7.62 7.52 -5.19
C ILE A 115 -7.50 7.83 -3.69
N ARG A 116 -8.46 8.61 -3.13
CA ARG A 116 -8.41 9.07 -1.74
C ARG A 116 -9.01 8.07 -0.75
N GLU A 117 -10.04 7.35 -1.18
CA GLU A 117 -10.84 6.50 -0.30
C GLU A 117 -10.40 5.03 -0.38
N GLU A 118 -10.53 4.33 0.75
CA GLU A 118 -10.26 2.90 0.83
C GLU A 118 -11.47 2.10 0.36
N ILE A 119 -11.35 1.43 -0.79
CA ILE A 119 -12.42 0.61 -1.37
C ILE A 119 -12.43 -0.80 -0.76
N PHE A 120 -11.27 -1.35 -0.46
CA PHE A 120 -11.04 -2.67 0.12
C PHE A 120 -11.57 -3.82 -0.76
N GLY A 121 -11.29 -3.74 -2.06
CA GLY A 121 -11.71 -4.68 -3.08
C GLY A 121 -10.71 -4.80 -4.22
N PRO A 122 -10.97 -5.63 -5.24
CA PRO A 122 -10.06 -5.84 -6.36
C PRO A 122 -10.11 -4.66 -7.36
N VAL A 123 -9.89 -3.47 -6.85
CA VAL A 123 -9.93 -2.22 -7.62
C VAL A 123 -8.69 -1.39 -7.30
N ILE A 124 -7.98 -0.97 -8.34
CA ILE A 124 -6.91 0.01 -8.24
C ILE A 124 -7.18 1.21 -9.11
N THR A 125 -6.92 2.40 -8.60
CA THR A 125 -7.02 3.63 -9.37
C THR A 125 -5.64 4.13 -9.75
N VAL A 126 -5.43 4.37 -11.04
CA VAL A 126 -4.16 4.84 -11.59
C VAL A 126 -4.31 6.29 -12.03
N TYR A 127 -3.38 7.13 -11.61
CA TYR A 127 -3.19 8.46 -12.15
C TYR A 127 -1.92 8.49 -13.01
N VAL A 128 -2.08 8.83 -14.29
CA VAL A 128 -0.96 8.92 -15.24
C VAL A 128 -0.50 10.36 -15.32
N TYR A 129 0.78 10.60 -14.98
CA TYR A 129 1.35 11.94 -14.92
C TYR A 129 2.46 12.16 -15.93
N GLU A 130 2.74 13.43 -16.27
CA GLU A 130 3.84 13.80 -17.15
C GLU A 130 5.20 13.56 -16.47
N ASP A 131 6.15 12.91 -17.13
CA ASP A 131 7.41 12.41 -16.54
C ASP A 131 8.19 13.48 -15.77
N LYS A 132 8.17 14.74 -16.24
CA LYS A 132 8.82 15.88 -15.58
C LYS A 132 8.21 16.26 -14.21
N LYS A 133 7.05 15.72 -13.87
CA LYS A 133 6.32 16.02 -12.63
C LYS A 133 6.59 14.99 -11.51
N PHE A 134 7.67 14.23 -11.59
CA PHE A 134 7.96 13.17 -10.61
C PHE A 134 7.95 13.68 -9.16
N GLU A 135 8.66 14.75 -8.87
CA GLU A 135 8.74 15.31 -7.52
C GLU A 135 7.39 15.88 -7.05
N GLU A 136 6.65 16.58 -7.92
CA GLU A 136 5.29 17.04 -7.63
C GLU A 136 4.38 15.86 -7.25
N MET A 137 4.51 14.73 -7.96
CA MET A 137 3.69 13.55 -7.69
C MET A 137 4.06 12.83 -6.39
N LEU A 138 5.30 12.92 -5.93
CA LEU A 138 5.67 12.42 -4.60
C LEU A 138 4.93 13.18 -3.49
N HIS A 139 4.85 14.51 -3.58
CA HIS A 139 4.08 15.33 -2.64
C HIS A 139 2.58 15.05 -2.72
N VAL A 140 2.03 14.95 -3.92
CA VAL A 140 0.62 14.53 -4.11
C VAL A 140 0.37 13.16 -3.47
N CYS A 141 1.26 12.20 -3.67
CA CYS A 141 1.15 10.86 -3.07
C CYS A 141 1.14 10.92 -1.54
N ASP A 142 2.01 11.74 -0.93
CA ASP A 142 2.10 11.92 0.51
C ASP A 142 0.82 12.52 1.12
N GLU A 143 0.19 13.45 0.42
CA GLU A 143 -0.95 14.24 0.92
C GLU A 143 -2.32 13.65 0.58
N THR A 144 -2.40 12.71 -0.37
CA THR A 144 -3.69 12.22 -0.92
C THR A 144 -4.58 11.54 0.12
N SER A 145 -4.01 10.90 1.13
CA SER A 145 -4.76 10.08 2.09
C SER A 145 -4.23 10.30 3.51
N PRO A 146 -5.10 10.24 4.53
CA PRO A 146 -4.67 10.28 5.93
C PRO A 146 -3.95 9.01 6.38
N TYR A 147 -3.99 7.94 5.61
CA TYR A 147 -3.33 6.67 5.92
C TYR A 147 -1.86 6.67 5.54
N ALA A 148 -1.05 5.96 6.32
CA ALA A 148 0.39 5.79 6.10
C ALA A 148 0.86 4.39 6.51
N LEU A 149 0.21 3.34 5.98
CA LEU A 149 0.52 1.95 6.33
C LEU A 149 1.65 1.40 5.48
N THR A 150 1.43 1.25 4.18
CA THR A 150 2.42 0.72 3.24
C THR A 150 2.50 1.57 1.98
N GLY A 151 3.66 1.57 1.37
CA GLY A 151 3.89 2.22 0.09
C GLY A 151 5.03 1.56 -0.66
N SER A 152 5.09 1.77 -1.97
CA SER A 152 6.13 1.21 -2.82
C SER A 152 6.54 2.19 -3.89
N ILE A 153 7.84 2.17 -4.24
CA ILE A 153 8.38 2.88 -5.38
C ILE A 153 9.10 1.92 -6.33
N PHE A 154 8.93 2.14 -7.61
CA PHE A 154 9.63 1.43 -8.68
C PHE A 154 10.54 2.40 -9.43
N ALA A 155 11.84 2.24 -9.27
CA ALA A 155 12.85 3.02 -9.97
C ALA A 155 14.18 2.26 -10.07
N GLN A 156 14.96 2.53 -11.10
CA GLN A 156 16.33 2.04 -11.25
C GLN A 156 17.35 3.11 -10.84
N ASP A 157 17.01 4.38 -11.03
CA ASP A 157 17.83 5.51 -10.63
C ASP A 157 17.87 5.65 -9.10
N ARG A 158 19.06 5.54 -8.52
CA ARG A 158 19.28 5.66 -7.07
C ARG A 158 18.95 7.04 -6.52
N TYR A 159 19.18 8.11 -7.29
CA TYR A 159 18.82 9.47 -6.88
C TYR A 159 17.29 9.66 -6.81
N ALA A 160 16.55 9.08 -7.77
CA ALA A 160 15.09 9.07 -7.72
C ALA A 160 14.56 8.30 -6.51
N ILE A 161 15.17 7.17 -6.16
CA ILE A 161 14.83 6.37 -4.97
C ILE A 161 15.07 7.19 -3.71
N GLU A 162 16.27 7.77 -3.54
CA GLU A 162 16.63 8.60 -2.39
C GLU A 162 15.69 9.79 -2.22
N LYS A 163 15.39 10.50 -3.30
CA LYS A 163 14.42 11.61 -3.30
C LYS A 163 13.05 11.16 -2.84
N ALA A 164 12.57 10.01 -3.33
CA ALA A 164 11.30 9.45 -2.92
C ALA A 164 11.29 9.04 -1.44
N GLU A 165 12.36 8.42 -0.94
CA GLU A 165 12.49 8.07 0.48
C GLU A 165 12.45 9.31 1.38
N GLN A 166 13.07 10.40 0.97
CA GLN A 166 13.07 11.66 1.71
C GLN A 166 11.67 12.28 1.78
N ILE A 167 11.00 12.43 0.64
CA ILE A 167 9.69 13.09 0.55
C ILE A 167 8.61 12.20 1.19
N LEU A 168 8.62 10.90 0.92
CA LEU A 168 7.62 9.94 1.40
C LEU A 168 7.94 9.35 2.78
N ARG A 169 8.91 9.89 3.52
CA ARG A 169 9.38 9.39 4.83
C ARG A 169 8.25 9.04 5.80
N HIS A 170 7.18 9.82 5.80
CA HIS A 170 6.06 9.67 6.73
C HIS A 170 4.77 9.16 6.07
N SER A 171 4.81 8.76 4.79
CA SER A 171 3.65 8.28 4.05
C SER A 171 3.48 6.76 4.06
N ALA A 172 4.44 6.02 4.64
CA ALA A 172 4.34 4.57 4.79
C ALA A 172 5.18 4.09 5.97
N GLY A 173 4.58 3.28 6.85
CA GLY A 173 5.30 2.58 7.90
C GLY A 173 6.15 1.43 7.34
N ASN A 174 5.66 0.72 6.33
CA ASN A 174 6.44 -0.23 5.55
C ASN A 174 6.61 0.32 4.13
N PHE A 175 7.83 0.68 3.79
CA PHE A 175 8.20 1.25 2.50
C PHE A 175 9.00 0.24 1.68
N TYR A 176 8.56 -0.03 0.46
CA TYR A 176 9.13 -1.03 -0.42
C TYR A 176 9.79 -0.38 -1.65
N ILE A 177 10.93 -0.89 -2.05
CA ILE A 177 11.64 -0.46 -3.25
C ILE A 177 11.67 -1.61 -4.24
N ASN A 178 11.10 -1.40 -5.43
CA ASN A 178 11.01 -2.40 -6.49
C ASN A 178 10.31 -3.71 -6.09
N ASP A 179 9.39 -3.62 -5.14
CA ASP A 179 8.51 -4.71 -4.74
C ASP A 179 7.08 -4.18 -4.51
N LYS A 180 6.09 -5.08 -4.50
CA LYS A 180 4.69 -4.73 -4.20
C LYS A 180 4.54 -4.29 -2.75
N PRO A 181 3.58 -3.39 -2.41
CA PRO A 181 3.44 -2.83 -1.06
C PRO A 181 2.77 -3.78 -0.05
N THR A 182 2.58 -5.06 -0.38
CA THR A 182 1.83 -6.03 0.43
C THR A 182 2.61 -7.33 0.60
N GLY A 183 2.20 -8.15 1.60
CA GLY A 183 2.80 -9.46 1.86
C GLY A 183 4.02 -9.40 2.77
N ALA A 184 3.99 -8.54 3.80
CA ALA A 184 5.02 -8.50 4.83
C ALA A 184 5.15 -9.87 5.52
N VAL A 185 6.40 -10.35 5.64
CA VAL A 185 6.73 -11.63 6.29
C VAL A 185 7.11 -11.35 7.74
N VAL A 186 6.41 -12.02 8.67
CA VAL A 186 6.68 -11.89 10.12
C VAL A 186 8.15 -12.22 10.42
N GLY A 187 8.80 -11.39 11.21
CA GLY A 187 10.21 -11.52 11.54
C GLY A 187 11.19 -10.91 10.52
N CYS A 188 10.77 -10.74 9.27
CA CYS A 188 11.58 -10.09 8.23
C CYS A 188 11.19 -8.63 8.02
N GLN A 189 9.89 -8.35 8.01
CA GLN A 189 9.34 -7.00 7.84
C GLN A 189 8.36 -6.70 8.97
N PRO A 190 8.85 -6.17 10.11
CA PRO A 190 7.98 -5.71 11.19
C PRO A 190 6.94 -4.73 10.67
N PHE A 191 5.66 -5.00 10.95
CA PHE A 191 4.55 -4.38 10.28
C PHE A 191 3.88 -3.31 11.14
N GLY A 192 3.62 -2.16 10.54
CA GLY A 192 2.89 -1.08 11.19
C GLY A 192 2.89 0.18 10.33
N GLY A 193 1.92 1.05 10.60
CA GLY A 193 1.75 2.31 9.91
C GLY A 193 1.55 3.48 10.87
N ALA A 194 1.80 4.68 10.37
CA ALA A 194 1.64 5.94 11.05
C ALA A 194 0.36 6.67 10.61
N ARG A 195 0.17 7.91 11.05
CA ARG A 195 -1.00 8.74 10.79
C ARG A 195 -2.29 8.00 11.18
N ALA A 196 -3.32 8.00 10.34
CA ALA A 196 -4.57 7.28 10.62
C ALA A 196 -4.45 5.75 10.53
N SER A 197 -3.29 5.21 10.11
CA SER A 197 -3.06 3.75 10.05
C SER A 197 -2.60 3.14 11.38
N GLY A 198 -2.28 3.93 12.39
CA GLY A 198 -1.94 3.43 13.72
C GLY A 198 -0.70 4.07 14.34
N THR A 199 -0.15 3.39 15.35
CA THR A 199 0.96 3.90 16.19
C THR A 199 2.34 3.50 15.68
N ASN A 200 2.41 2.74 14.60
CA ASN A 200 3.65 2.25 13.98
C ASN A 200 4.55 1.40 14.91
N ASP A 201 3.94 0.65 15.82
CA ASP A 201 4.67 -0.14 16.84
C ASP A 201 5.34 -1.41 16.30
N LYS A 202 5.32 -1.63 14.99
CA LYS A 202 6.07 -2.72 14.34
C LYS A 202 5.75 -4.11 14.85
N ALA A 203 4.50 -4.55 14.64
CA ALA A 203 4.06 -5.92 14.94
C ALA A 203 5.00 -6.96 14.32
N GLY A 204 5.29 -8.03 15.06
CA GLY A 204 6.29 -9.04 14.68
C GLY A 204 7.72 -8.65 15.02
N SER A 205 7.94 -7.68 15.90
CA SER A 205 9.25 -7.28 16.41
C SER A 205 9.26 -7.03 17.91
N MET A 206 10.47 -6.98 18.48
CA MET A 206 10.67 -6.60 19.88
C MET A 206 10.13 -5.20 20.19
N LEU A 207 10.14 -4.28 19.20
CA LEU A 207 9.64 -2.92 19.38
C LEU A 207 8.17 -2.89 19.80
N ASN A 208 7.35 -3.80 19.25
CA ASN A 208 5.96 -3.92 19.67
C ASN A 208 5.82 -4.38 21.13
N LEU A 209 6.66 -5.34 21.53
CA LEU A 209 6.61 -5.87 22.91
C LEU A 209 6.94 -4.81 23.96
N MET A 210 7.81 -3.85 23.64
CA MET A 210 8.16 -2.73 24.52
C MET A 210 6.95 -1.88 24.94
N ARG A 211 5.87 -1.89 24.17
CA ARG A 211 4.62 -1.18 24.49
C ARG A 211 3.81 -1.84 25.61
N TRP A 212 4.08 -3.11 25.90
CA TRP A 212 3.32 -3.93 26.83
C TRP A 212 4.02 -4.14 28.16
N ILE A 213 5.24 -3.60 28.36
CA ILE A 213 6.04 -3.75 29.55
C ILE A 213 6.32 -2.41 30.20
N SER A 214 6.51 -2.43 31.53
CA SER A 214 7.03 -1.30 32.28
C SER A 214 8.48 -1.59 32.62
N VAL A 215 9.39 -0.82 32.04
CA VAL A 215 10.83 -1.01 32.24
C VAL A 215 11.24 -0.41 33.58
N ARG A 216 11.96 -1.18 34.39
CA ARG A 216 12.55 -0.74 35.66
C ARG A 216 14.07 -0.92 35.62
N CYS A 217 14.78 0.16 35.87
CA CYS A 217 16.24 0.12 36.04
C CYS A 217 16.58 0.07 37.52
N ILE A 218 17.48 -0.84 37.92
CA ILE A 218 17.99 -0.94 39.30
C ILE A 218 19.50 -0.71 39.24
N LYS A 219 19.99 0.22 40.04
CA LYS A 219 21.41 0.44 40.27
C LYS A 219 21.70 0.10 41.76
N GLU A 220 22.59 -0.84 41.97
CA GLU A 220 23.09 -1.20 43.31
C GLU A 220 24.56 -0.79 43.41
N THR A 221 24.94 -0.19 44.54
CA THR A 221 26.33 0.18 44.80
C THR A 221 26.79 -0.59 46.03
N PHE A 222 27.70 -1.54 45.84
CA PHE A 222 28.22 -2.39 46.91
C PHE A 222 29.13 -1.66 47.92
N VAL A 223 29.81 -0.62 47.42
CA VAL A 223 30.64 0.28 48.26
C VAL A 223 30.14 1.71 48.04
N PRO A 224 29.19 2.18 48.85
CA PRO A 224 28.69 3.54 48.75
C PRO A 224 29.79 4.59 48.95
N ALA A 225 29.70 5.69 48.24
CA ALA A 225 30.61 6.82 48.46
C ALA A 225 30.39 7.43 49.86
N THR A 226 31.47 7.81 50.50
CA THR A 226 31.48 8.41 51.86
C THR A 226 31.89 9.90 51.83
N ASP A 227 32.28 10.41 50.68
CA ASP A 227 32.63 11.83 50.47
C ASP A 227 31.83 12.37 49.29
N TYR A 228 31.46 13.65 49.34
CA TYR A 228 30.73 14.33 48.26
C TYR A 228 31.67 14.83 47.15
N GLY A 229 32.96 14.83 47.42
CA GLY A 229 33.96 15.36 46.46
C GLY A 229 34.14 14.48 45.24
N TYR A 230 34.13 15.08 44.09
CA TYR A 230 34.51 14.44 42.83
C TYR A 230 35.93 14.83 42.39
N PRO A 231 36.66 13.97 41.62
CA PRO A 231 38.04 14.29 41.24
C PRO A 231 38.25 15.65 40.59
N PHE A 232 37.26 16.16 39.87
CA PHE A 232 37.34 17.48 39.21
C PHE A 232 37.29 18.66 40.20
N LEU A 233 36.92 18.45 41.47
CA LEU A 233 36.91 19.46 42.51
C LEU A 233 38.29 19.71 43.12
N GLY A 234 39.36 19.07 42.60
CA GLY A 234 40.73 19.31 43.02
C GLY A 234 41.12 18.85 44.42
N LYS A 235 40.44 17.77 44.90
CA LYS A 235 40.77 17.09 46.17
C LYS A 235 41.55 15.81 45.92
#